data_c3a30434777b3993734afca1c7b726cb
#
_entry.id   c3a30434777b3993734afca1c7b726cb
#
_cell.length_a   1.000
_cell.length_b   1.000
_cell.length_c   1.000
_cell.angle_alpha   90.00
_cell.angle_beta   90.00
_cell.angle_gamma   90.00
#
_symmetry.space_group_name_H-M   'P 1'
#
loop_
_entity.id
_entity.type
_entity.pdbx_description
1 polymer ?
#
loop_
_entity_poly.entity_id
_entity_poly.type
_entity_poly.pdbx_seq_one_letter_code
_entity_poly.pdbx_strand_id
1 'polypeptide(L)'
;MLLSAVILCIGAFAAAQTKAAPAFKVEEQNFQRKGMKISGALFIPDRASPVPLVILSHGFGGNRGGVKGYAESFAEHAIATYIFEFIGGGDHIKSDGKMTEMSVLTEAEDLIVILDNLKADARFKAEQIFLFGESQGGFVSTYVAALRPDDVAGLVLLYPAFVLHDYVRRLTPDPERIPAEIKLLGKTVGRIYNKDVLSFDIYTLMPRYSGKTLIIHGTADSLVPLSYSERAVKTFPDAKLITLDGAGHVFYGNAMRKAADDAVEFVQRIIGEKKPQAR
;
A
#
# COMPACT_ATOMS: atom_id res chain seq x y z
N MET A 1 75.03 16.06 -18.90
CA MET A 1 74.34 14.90 -18.38
C MET A 1 73.22 15.40 -17.47
N LEU A 2 72.01 15.49 -18.02
CA LEU A 2 70.79 15.84 -17.25
C LEU A 2 69.96 14.57 -17.03
N LEU A 3 69.77 14.18 -15.77
CA LEU A 3 68.89 13.09 -15.34
C LEU A 3 67.49 13.66 -15.16
N SER A 4 66.55 13.26 -16.02
CA SER A 4 65.15 13.57 -15.85
C SER A 4 64.52 12.52 -14.94
N ALA A 5 63.99 12.92 -13.77
CA ALA A 5 63.21 12.09 -12.89
C ALA A 5 61.76 12.08 -13.37
N VAL A 6 61.24 10.89 -13.73
CA VAL A 6 59.82 10.65 -14.01
C VAL A 6 59.12 10.33 -12.70
N ILE A 7 58.23 11.24 -12.24
CA ILE A 7 57.37 11.00 -11.10
C ILE A 7 56.14 10.25 -11.60
N LEU A 8 56.01 8.98 -11.20
CA LEU A 8 54.83 8.16 -11.47
C LEU A 8 53.75 8.45 -10.40
N CYS A 9 52.74 9.25 -10.75
CA CYS A 9 51.56 9.43 -9.91
C CYS A 9 50.67 8.20 -10.00
N ILE A 10 50.73 7.32 -8.99
CA ILE A 10 49.77 6.23 -8.82
C ILE A 10 48.49 6.81 -8.20
N GLY A 11 47.49 7.11 -9.03
CA GLY A 11 46.17 7.48 -8.59
C GLY A 11 45.45 6.25 -7.99
N ALA A 12 45.28 6.24 -6.67
CA ALA A 12 44.45 5.26 -6.01
C ALA A 12 42.97 5.54 -6.35
N PHE A 13 42.38 4.78 -7.26
CA PHE A 13 40.94 4.74 -7.44
C PHE A 13 40.33 4.05 -6.21
N ALA A 14 39.76 4.82 -5.30
CA ALA A 14 38.87 4.30 -4.28
C ALA A 14 37.63 3.76 -4.99
N ALA A 15 37.52 2.45 -5.15
CA ALA A 15 36.31 1.79 -5.58
C ALA A 15 35.25 2.06 -4.50
N ALA A 16 34.22 2.84 -4.82
CA ALA A 16 33.04 2.95 -4.01
C ALA A 16 32.44 1.54 -3.86
N GLN A 17 32.55 0.94 -2.68
CA GLN A 17 31.86 -0.30 -2.36
C GLN A 17 30.38 -0.01 -2.43
N THR A 18 29.72 -0.38 -3.52
CA THR A 18 28.26 -0.47 -3.59
C THR A 18 27.85 -1.51 -2.56
N LYS A 19 27.25 -1.04 -1.46
CA LYS A 19 26.68 -1.91 -0.43
C LYS A 19 25.65 -2.79 -1.13
N ALA A 20 25.90 -4.08 -1.25
CA ALA A 20 24.95 -5.01 -1.86
C ALA A 20 23.62 -4.84 -1.12
N ALA A 21 22.52 -4.74 -1.89
CA ALA A 21 21.18 -4.72 -1.32
C ALA A 21 21.00 -5.97 -0.44
N PRO A 22 20.36 -5.87 0.73
CA PRO A 22 20.14 -7.05 1.58
C PRO A 22 19.32 -8.08 0.80
N ALA A 23 19.79 -9.30 0.81
CA ALA A 23 19.04 -10.42 0.23
C ALA A 23 17.72 -10.62 1.00
N PHE A 24 16.68 -11.01 0.32
CA PHE A 24 15.41 -11.39 0.93
C PHE A 24 14.94 -12.72 0.34
N LYS A 25 14.14 -13.47 1.12
CA LYS A 25 13.46 -14.67 0.65
C LYS A 25 11.98 -14.39 0.47
N VAL A 26 11.34 -15.15 -0.43
CA VAL A 26 9.89 -15.07 -0.67
C VAL A 26 9.25 -16.38 -0.20
N GLU A 27 8.24 -16.26 0.65
CA GLU A 27 7.48 -17.39 1.21
C GLU A 27 6.00 -17.21 0.90
N GLU A 28 5.35 -18.23 0.32
CA GLU A 28 3.89 -18.24 0.19
C GLU A 28 3.27 -18.36 1.60
N GLN A 29 2.39 -17.43 1.92
CA GLN A 29 1.69 -17.38 3.20
C GLN A 29 0.21 -17.07 2.93
N ASN A 30 -0.65 -18.03 3.18
CA ASN A 30 -2.10 -17.85 3.02
C ASN A 30 -2.77 -17.66 4.37
N PHE A 31 -3.85 -16.87 4.38
CA PHE A 31 -4.75 -16.74 5.52
C PHE A 31 -6.16 -17.21 5.14
N GLN A 32 -7.09 -17.19 6.08
CA GLN A 32 -8.48 -17.56 5.85
C GLN A 32 -9.41 -16.57 6.54
N ARG A 33 -10.44 -16.14 5.81
CA ARG A 33 -11.57 -15.41 6.37
C ARG A 33 -12.85 -16.21 6.16
N LYS A 34 -13.51 -16.63 7.25
CA LYS A 34 -14.76 -17.42 7.20
C LYS A 34 -14.63 -18.66 6.30
N GLY A 35 -13.49 -19.35 6.35
CA GLY A 35 -13.21 -20.55 5.57
C GLY A 35 -12.74 -20.31 4.13
N MET A 36 -12.78 -19.08 3.62
CA MET A 36 -12.27 -18.71 2.31
C MET A 36 -10.79 -18.33 2.38
N LYS A 37 -10.01 -18.81 1.42
CA LYS A 37 -8.57 -18.57 1.32
C LYS A 37 -8.26 -17.15 0.85
N ILE A 38 -7.35 -16.48 1.54
CA ILE A 38 -6.63 -15.29 1.11
C ILE A 38 -5.22 -15.73 0.73
N SER A 39 -4.89 -15.66 -0.56
CA SER A 39 -3.56 -16.02 -1.06
C SER A 39 -2.60 -14.84 -0.94
N GLY A 40 -1.41 -15.08 -0.42
CA GLY A 40 -0.39 -14.05 -0.29
C GLY A 40 1.02 -14.59 -0.22
N ALA A 41 1.99 -13.68 -0.17
CA ALA A 41 3.41 -13.98 -0.07
C ALA A 41 4.12 -12.96 0.81
N LEU A 42 5.00 -13.46 1.66
CA LEU A 42 5.94 -12.69 2.47
C LEU A 42 7.26 -12.51 1.75
N PHE A 43 7.79 -11.30 1.78
CA PHE A 43 9.17 -10.97 1.40
C PHE A 43 9.91 -10.66 2.69
N ILE A 44 10.79 -11.55 3.11
CA ILE A 44 11.48 -11.50 4.41
C ILE A 44 12.94 -11.16 4.19
N PRO A 45 13.44 -10.00 4.64
CA PRO A 45 14.85 -9.64 4.55
C PRO A 45 15.73 -10.66 5.28
N ASP A 46 16.90 -10.95 4.71
CA ASP A 46 17.92 -11.80 5.33
C ASP A 46 18.63 -11.04 6.47
N ARG A 47 17.96 -10.97 7.61
CA ARG A 47 18.46 -10.35 8.84
C ARG A 47 17.74 -10.88 10.08
N ALA A 48 18.31 -10.58 11.25
CA ALA A 48 17.74 -11.01 12.52
C ALA A 48 16.34 -10.43 12.77
N SER A 49 15.40 -11.29 13.15
CA SER A 49 14.03 -10.93 13.58
C SER A 49 14.04 -10.38 15.03
N PRO A 50 13.01 -9.61 15.44
CA PRO A 50 11.88 -9.16 14.64
C PRO A 50 12.21 -7.96 13.74
N VAL A 51 11.55 -7.87 12.59
CA VAL A 51 11.70 -6.77 11.62
C VAL A 51 10.40 -5.98 11.45
N PRO A 52 10.45 -4.70 10.98
CA PRO A 52 9.27 -3.96 10.58
C PRO A 52 8.55 -4.65 9.41
N LEU A 53 7.24 -4.40 9.26
CA LEU A 53 6.41 -5.01 8.23
C LEU A 53 5.55 -3.97 7.51
N VAL A 54 5.44 -4.08 6.18
CA VAL A 54 4.44 -3.36 5.38
C VAL A 54 3.49 -4.37 4.76
N ILE A 55 2.18 -4.16 4.90
CA ILE A 55 1.13 -4.95 4.24
C ILE A 55 0.63 -4.16 3.03
N LEU A 56 0.73 -4.74 1.82
CA LEU A 56 0.44 -4.05 0.56
C LEU A 56 -0.86 -4.57 -0.06
N SER A 57 -1.81 -3.65 -0.27
CA SER A 57 -3.14 -3.86 -0.84
C SER A 57 -3.19 -3.37 -2.28
N HIS A 58 -3.55 -4.28 -3.23
CA HIS A 58 -3.71 -3.95 -4.65
C HIS A 58 -5.00 -3.16 -4.94
N GLY A 59 -5.08 -2.54 -6.13
CA GLY A 59 -6.26 -1.81 -6.61
C GLY A 59 -7.37 -2.71 -7.14
N PHE A 60 -8.51 -2.09 -7.51
CA PHE A 60 -9.71 -2.75 -8.03
C PHE A 60 -9.42 -3.69 -9.21
N GLY A 61 -9.89 -4.93 -9.13
CA GLY A 61 -9.73 -5.93 -10.19
C GLY A 61 -8.30 -6.36 -10.45
N GLY A 62 -7.35 -5.96 -9.57
CA GLY A 62 -5.94 -6.30 -9.64
C GLY A 62 -5.59 -7.62 -8.96
N ASN A 63 -4.32 -7.80 -8.69
CA ASN A 63 -3.77 -8.92 -7.94
C ASN A 63 -2.46 -8.50 -7.28
N ARG A 64 -1.89 -9.37 -6.45
CA ARG A 64 -0.64 -9.11 -5.72
C ARG A 64 0.57 -8.77 -6.61
N GLY A 65 0.53 -9.09 -7.91
CA GLY A 65 1.59 -8.75 -8.86
C GLY A 65 1.73 -7.25 -9.09
N GLY A 66 0.63 -6.48 -8.99
CA GLY A 66 0.63 -5.02 -9.15
C GLY A 66 1.49 -4.30 -8.11
N VAL A 67 1.51 -4.79 -6.88
CA VAL A 67 2.28 -4.19 -5.77
C VAL A 67 3.64 -4.87 -5.52
N LYS A 68 4.00 -5.90 -6.31
CA LYS A 68 5.21 -6.70 -6.09
C LYS A 68 6.49 -5.87 -6.12
N GLY A 69 6.63 -4.96 -7.07
CA GLY A 69 7.84 -4.14 -7.17
C GLY A 69 8.05 -3.21 -5.97
N TYR A 70 6.97 -2.71 -5.37
CA TYR A 70 7.06 -1.96 -4.10
C TYR A 70 7.47 -2.88 -2.95
N ALA A 71 6.93 -4.11 -2.91
CA ALA A 71 7.30 -5.09 -1.88
C ALA A 71 8.79 -5.45 -1.94
N GLU A 72 9.33 -5.66 -3.13
CA GLU A 72 10.76 -5.90 -3.36
C GLU A 72 11.60 -4.71 -2.88
N SER A 73 11.20 -3.48 -3.22
CA SER A 73 11.91 -2.27 -2.79
C SER A 73 11.97 -2.14 -1.26
N PHE A 74 10.89 -2.40 -0.53
CA PHE A 74 10.92 -2.41 0.94
C PHE A 74 11.83 -3.51 1.49
N ALA A 75 11.75 -4.74 0.92
CA ALA A 75 12.55 -5.87 1.38
C ALA A 75 14.06 -5.64 1.18
N GLU A 76 14.48 -5.00 0.08
CA GLU A 76 15.85 -4.56 -0.17
C GLU A 76 16.34 -3.54 0.88
N HIS A 77 15.43 -2.81 1.51
CA HIS A 77 15.71 -1.86 2.58
C HIS A 77 15.48 -2.43 3.99
N ALA A 78 15.51 -3.76 4.11
CA ALA A 78 15.40 -4.49 5.38
C ALA A 78 14.06 -4.32 6.12
N ILE A 79 12.97 -4.10 5.39
CA ILE A 79 11.60 -4.02 5.85
C ILE A 79 10.85 -5.21 5.24
N ALA A 80 10.29 -6.10 6.06
CA ALA A 80 9.49 -7.21 5.54
C ALA A 80 8.22 -6.68 4.87
N THR A 81 7.71 -7.43 3.88
CA THR A 81 6.46 -7.07 3.23
C THR A 81 5.55 -8.29 3.05
N TYR A 82 4.25 -8.04 3.08
CA TYR A 82 3.25 -9.01 2.72
C TYR A 82 2.37 -8.46 1.59
N ILE A 83 2.34 -9.18 0.47
CA ILE A 83 1.44 -8.92 -0.64
C ILE A 83 0.41 -10.03 -0.73
N PHE A 84 -0.82 -9.70 -1.07
CA PHE A 84 -1.92 -10.67 -1.11
C PHE A 84 -2.96 -10.31 -2.17
N GLU A 85 -3.91 -11.19 -2.35
CA GLU A 85 -5.07 -10.98 -3.22
C GLU A 85 -6.32 -10.99 -2.34
N PHE A 86 -7.15 -9.93 -2.44
CA PHE A 86 -8.43 -9.88 -1.77
C PHE A 86 -9.35 -11.01 -2.24
N ILE A 87 -10.21 -11.53 -1.35
CA ILE A 87 -11.24 -12.51 -1.72
C ILE A 87 -12.18 -11.87 -2.74
N GLY A 88 -12.26 -12.47 -3.93
CA GLY A 88 -13.04 -11.91 -5.05
C GLY A 88 -12.49 -10.60 -5.62
N GLY A 89 -11.29 -10.15 -5.24
CA GLY A 89 -10.75 -8.84 -5.58
C GLY A 89 -10.33 -8.65 -7.03
N GLY A 90 -10.25 -9.70 -7.84
CA GLY A 90 -9.84 -9.62 -9.24
C GLY A 90 -10.09 -10.88 -10.04
N ASP A 91 -9.78 -10.81 -11.34
CA ASP A 91 -9.78 -11.97 -12.22
C ASP A 91 -8.46 -12.72 -12.11
N HIS A 92 -8.49 -14.06 -12.28
CA HIS A 92 -7.31 -14.92 -12.29
C HIS A 92 -6.44 -14.82 -11.02
N ILE A 93 -7.07 -14.58 -9.88
CA ILE A 93 -6.44 -14.57 -8.57
C ILE A 93 -6.38 -15.98 -7.97
N LYS A 94 -5.52 -16.18 -6.97
CA LYS A 94 -5.38 -17.44 -6.22
C LYS A 94 -6.22 -17.46 -4.94
N SER A 95 -6.76 -16.31 -4.52
CA SER A 95 -7.74 -16.20 -3.44
C SER A 95 -9.10 -16.70 -3.92
N ASP A 96 -9.93 -17.12 -2.97
CA ASP A 96 -11.28 -17.59 -3.24
C ASP A 96 -12.25 -16.42 -3.57
N GLY A 97 -13.50 -16.75 -3.87
CA GLY A 97 -14.61 -15.79 -4.05
C GLY A 97 -14.73 -15.24 -5.47
N LYS A 98 -15.71 -14.37 -5.66
CA LYS A 98 -16.05 -13.75 -6.95
C LYS A 98 -16.17 -12.24 -6.78
N MET A 99 -15.88 -11.48 -7.85
CA MET A 99 -16.04 -10.02 -7.85
C MET A 99 -17.48 -9.56 -7.57
N THR A 100 -18.48 -10.41 -7.84
CA THR A 100 -19.88 -10.13 -7.51
C THR A 100 -20.21 -10.23 -6.02
N GLU A 101 -19.32 -10.80 -5.22
CA GLU A 101 -19.43 -10.98 -3.77
C GLU A 101 -18.49 -10.07 -2.97
N MET A 102 -17.62 -9.32 -3.68
CA MET A 102 -16.62 -8.41 -3.12
C MET A 102 -17.17 -6.99 -2.97
N SER A 103 -16.72 -6.30 -1.94
CA SER A 103 -16.88 -4.86 -1.73
C SER A 103 -15.69 -4.29 -0.95
N VAL A 104 -15.61 -2.97 -0.85
CA VAL A 104 -14.59 -2.30 -0.02
C VAL A 104 -14.64 -2.73 1.45
N LEU A 105 -15.81 -3.13 1.97
CA LEU A 105 -15.94 -3.61 3.34
C LEU A 105 -15.51 -5.07 3.48
N THR A 106 -15.79 -5.94 2.50
CA THR A 106 -15.29 -7.32 2.53
C THR A 106 -13.77 -7.35 2.35
N GLU A 107 -13.20 -6.48 1.54
CA GLU A 107 -11.75 -6.30 1.42
C GLU A 107 -11.13 -5.77 2.72
N ALA A 108 -11.82 -4.88 3.43
CA ALA A 108 -11.37 -4.43 4.75
C ALA A 108 -11.38 -5.58 5.78
N GLU A 109 -12.38 -6.47 5.75
CA GLU A 109 -12.38 -7.69 6.59
C GLU A 109 -11.17 -8.59 6.28
N ASP A 110 -10.81 -8.76 4.99
CA ASP A 110 -9.61 -9.53 4.60
C ASP A 110 -8.33 -8.88 5.17
N LEU A 111 -8.18 -7.57 5.01
CA LEU A 111 -7.01 -6.84 5.49
C LEU A 111 -6.90 -6.88 7.03
N ILE A 112 -8.02 -6.82 7.76
CA ILE A 112 -8.04 -6.96 9.23
C ILE A 112 -7.56 -8.36 9.65
N VAL A 113 -8.04 -9.42 8.99
CA VAL A 113 -7.58 -10.80 9.27
C VAL A 113 -6.07 -10.93 9.04
N ILE A 114 -5.55 -10.36 7.96
CA ILE A 114 -4.12 -10.36 7.66
C ILE A 114 -3.35 -9.59 8.74
N LEU A 115 -3.80 -8.40 9.10
CA LEU A 115 -3.18 -7.55 10.12
C LEU A 115 -3.10 -8.27 11.47
N ASP A 116 -4.21 -8.89 11.91
CA ASP A 116 -4.27 -9.60 13.19
C ASP A 116 -3.30 -10.79 13.24
N ASN A 117 -3.23 -11.58 12.17
CA ASN A 117 -2.33 -12.73 12.10
C ASN A 117 -0.86 -12.30 12.05
N LEU A 118 -0.52 -11.31 11.25
CA LEU A 118 0.85 -10.83 11.11
C LEU A 118 1.33 -10.05 12.33
N LYS A 119 0.42 -9.37 13.04
CA LYS A 119 0.74 -8.72 14.33
C LYS A 119 1.07 -9.74 15.43
N ALA A 120 0.48 -10.94 15.38
CA ALA A 120 0.76 -12.03 16.32
C ALA A 120 2.01 -12.84 15.94
N ASP A 121 2.58 -12.64 14.76
CA ASP A 121 3.76 -13.36 14.28
C ASP A 121 5.05 -12.75 14.86
N ALA A 122 5.77 -13.53 15.67
CA ALA A 122 7.01 -13.08 16.33
C ALA A 122 8.15 -12.69 15.39
N ARG A 123 8.04 -12.95 14.09
CA ARG A 123 9.00 -12.49 13.08
C ARG A 123 8.94 -10.98 12.86
N PHE A 124 7.82 -10.34 13.23
CA PHE A 124 7.57 -8.93 12.95
C PHE A 124 7.41 -8.12 14.24
N LYS A 125 7.75 -6.84 14.16
CA LYS A 125 7.54 -5.88 15.25
C LYS A 125 6.09 -5.40 15.22
N ALA A 126 5.29 -5.86 16.17
CA ALA A 126 3.86 -5.54 16.24
C ALA A 126 3.56 -4.03 16.25
N GLU A 127 4.47 -3.22 16.80
CA GLU A 127 4.37 -1.75 16.85
C GLU A 127 4.92 -1.04 15.60
N GLN A 128 5.46 -1.78 14.64
CA GLN A 128 6.03 -1.28 13.38
C GLN A 128 5.39 -1.97 12.17
N ILE A 129 4.06 -2.10 12.17
CA ILE A 129 3.28 -2.57 11.04
C ILE A 129 2.70 -1.36 10.31
N PHE A 130 2.94 -1.30 9.01
CA PHE A 130 2.49 -0.25 8.11
C PHE A 130 1.49 -0.81 7.11
N LEU A 131 0.52 0.01 6.69
CA LEU A 131 -0.35 -0.32 5.56
C LEU A 131 0.08 0.50 4.35
N PHE A 132 0.10 -0.19 3.21
CA PHE A 132 0.32 0.40 1.90
C PHE A 132 -0.86 0.01 1.00
N GLY A 133 -1.40 0.96 0.25
CA GLY A 133 -2.47 0.64 -0.68
C GLY A 133 -2.44 1.51 -1.93
N GLU A 134 -2.66 0.87 -3.09
CA GLU A 134 -2.85 1.56 -4.36
C GLU A 134 -4.33 1.63 -4.71
N SER A 135 -4.79 2.77 -5.24
CA SER A 135 -6.15 2.95 -5.74
C SER A 135 -7.23 2.49 -4.72
N GLN A 136 -8.06 1.48 -5.04
CA GLN A 136 -9.03 0.91 -4.10
C GLN A 136 -8.36 0.32 -2.85
N GLY A 137 -7.20 -0.34 -2.99
CA GLY A 137 -6.42 -0.80 -1.83
C GLY A 137 -6.02 0.34 -0.89
N GLY A 138 -5.80 1.56 -1.42
CA GLY A 138 -5.57 2.76 -0.63
C GLY A 138 -6.83 3.22 0.12
N PHE A 139 -8.00 3.12 -0.49
CA PHE A 139 -9.29 3.36 0.18
C PHE A 139 -9.50 2.38 1.33
N VAL A 140 -9.30 1.07 1.07
CA VAL A 140 -9.45 0.00 2.06
C VAL A 140 -8.44 0.14 3.21
N SER A 141 -7.17 0.43 2.90
CA SER A 141 -6.12 0.66 3.90
C SER A 141 -6.45 1.87 4.79
N THR A 142 -7.00 2.94 4.22
CA THR A 142 -7.50 4.10 4.98
C THR A 142 -8.64 3.71 5.93
N TYR A 143 -9.60 2.94 5.45
CA TYR A 143 -10.72 2.45 6.26
C TYR A 143 -10.23 1.61 7.44
N VAL A 144 -9.32 0.66 7.20
CA VAL A 144 -8.77 -0.21 8.25
C VAL A 144 -7.93 0.60 9.25
N ALA A 145 -7.08 1.53 8.79
CA ALA A 145 -6.31 2.40 9.68
C ALA A 145 -7.22 3.24 10.59
N ALA A 146 -8.36 3.73 10.07
CA ALA A 146 -9.34 4.48 10.88
C ALA A 146 -10.09 3.61 11.91
N LEU A 147 -10.24 2.31 11.66
CA LEU A 147 -10.84 1.35 12.61
C LEU A 147 -9.83 0.80 13.62
N ARG A 148 -8.57 0.72 13.25
CA ARG A 148 -7.49 0.10 14.02
C ARG A 148 -6.29 1.06 14.16
N PRO A 149 -6.51 2.30 14.66
CA PRO A 149 -5.48 3.34 14.63
C PRO A 149 -4.22 2.99 15.43
N ASP A 150 -4.35 2.20 16.49
CA ASP A 150 -3.23 1.80 17.36
C ASP A 150 -2.42 0.62 16.79
N ASP A 151 -2.95 -0.06 15.76
CA ASP A 151 -2.30 -1.22 15.13
C ASP A 151 -1.49 -0.85 13.88
N VAL A 152 -1.60 0.38 13.41
CA VAL A 152 -0.98 0.87 12.17
C VAL A 152 0.02 1.97 12.50
N ALA A 153 1.31 1.70 12.31
CA ALA A 153 2.39 2.64 12.61
C ALA A 153 2.50 3.80 11.61
N GLY A 154 2.08 3.58 10.38
CA GLY A 154 2.05 4.57 9.30
C GLY A 154 1.27 4.06 8.09
N LEU A 155 0.78 5.00 7.26
CA LEU A 155 -0.05 4.72 6.11
C LEU A 155 0.58 5.31 4.85
N VAL A 156 0.77 4.49 3.80
CA VAL A 156 1.25 4.91 2.49
C VAL A 156 0.15 4.65 1.45
N LEU A 157 -0.24 5.68 0.73
CA LEU A 157 -1.35 5.63 -0.22
C LEU A 157 -0.90 6.12 -1.60
N LEU A 158 -1.01 5.27 -2.61
CA LEU A 158 -0.74 5.63 -3.98
C LEU A 158 -2.06 5.88 -4.73
N TYR A 159 -2.23 7.09 -5.27
CA TYR A 159 -3.43 7.48 -6.04
C TYR A 159 -4.73 6.88 -5.47
N PRO A 160 -4.99 7.04 -4.13
CA PRO A 160 -6.07 6.32 -3.46
C PRO A 160 -7.44 6.67 -4.05
N ALA A 161 -8.29 5.66 -4.24
CA ALA A 161 -9.58 5.81 -4.92
C ALA A 161 -10.64 6.51 -4.06
N PHE A 162 -10.33 7.66 -3.46
CA PHE A 162 -11.28 8.45 -2.66
C PHE A 162 -12.45 9.03 -3.46
N VAL A 163 -12.40 8.92 -4.76
CA VAL A 163 -13.50 9.25 -5.69
C VAL A 163 -14.67 8.25 -5.63
N LEU A 164 -14.47 7.06 -5.03
CA LEU A 164 -15.42 5.94 -5.12
C LEU A 164 -16.83 6.31 -4.69
N HIS A 165 -17.00 7.01 -3.58
CA HIS A 165 -18.33 7.40 -3.09
C HIS A 165 -19.05 8.29 -4.12
N ASP A 166 -18.39 9.31 -4.66
CA ASP A 166 -18.98 10.22 -5.64
C ASP A 166 -19.21 9.53 -6.98
N TYR A 167 -18.30 8.63 -7.37
CA TYR A 167 -18.42 7.85 -8.60
C TYR A 167 -19.63 6.91 -8.54
N VAL A 168 -19.76 6.14 -7.47
CA VAL A 168 -20.88 5.19 -7.28
C VAL A 168 -22.21 5.92 -7.13
N ARG A 169 -22.25 7.07 -6.43
CA ARG A 169 -23.44 7.90 -6.32
C ARG A 169 -23.95 8.39 -7.69
N ARG A 170 -23.04 8.73 -8.61
CA ARG A 170 -23.45 9.13 -9.98
C ARG A 170 -24.00 7.95 -10.78
N LEU A 171 -23.42 6.75 -10.61
CA LEU A 171 -23.90 5.52 -11.27
C LEU A 171 -25.21 5.00 -10.67
N THR A 172 -25.44 5.26 -9.38
CA THR A 172 -26.56 4.74 -8.61
C THR A 172 -27.21 5.89 -7.83
N PRO A 173 -27.99 6.77 -8.51
CA PRO A 173 -28.60 7.91 -7.84
C PRO A 173 -29.64 7.54 -6.79
N ASP A 174 -30.28 6.36 -6.95
CA ASP A 174 -31.25 5.80 -6.00
C ASP A 174 -30.66 4.55 -5.31
N PRO A 175 -30.20 4.69 -4.04
CA PRO A 175 -29.62 3.57 -3.28
C PRO A 175 -30.60 2.40 -3.06
N GLU A 176 -31.90 2.63 -3.10
CA GLU A 176 -32.92 1.58 -2.94
C GLU A 176 -33.08 0.72 -4.21
N ARG A 177 -32.57 1.20 -5.34
CA ARG A 177 -32.70 0.56 -6.65
C ARG A 177 -31.37 0.11 -7.23
N ILE A 178 -30.42 -0.30 -6.39
CA ILE A 178 -29.14 -0.83 -6.85
C ILE A 178 -29.35 -2.14 -7.64
N PRO A 179 -28.92 -2.24 -8.91
CA PRO A 179 -29.00 -3.49 -9.66
C PRO A 179 -28.26 -4.64 -8.98
N ALA A 180 -28.66 -5.89 -9.26
CA ALA A 180 -27.99 -7.07 -8.73
C ALA A 180 -26.51 -7.13 -9.16
N GLU A 181 -26.23 -6.74 -10.39
CA GLU A 181 -24.89 -6.65 -10.96
C GLU A 181 -24.68 -5.31 -11.68
N ILE A 182 -23.48 -4.80 -11.64
CA ILE A 182 -23.09 -3.50 -12.19
C ILE A 182 -21.76 -3.65 -12.93
N LYS A 183 -21.64 -2.97 -14.08
CA LYS A 183 -20.36 -2.85 -14.79
C LYS A 183 -19.56 -1.68 -14.25
N LEU A 184 -18.37 -1.97 -13.73
CA LEU A 184 -17.42 -1.01 -13.17
C LEU A 184 -16.05 -1.26 -13.81
N LEU A 185 -15.49 -0.28 -14.54
CA LEU A 185 -14.17 -0.39 -15.19
C LEU A 185 -13.98 -1.71 -15.97
N GLY A 186 -14.99 -2.12 -16.73
CA GLY A 186 -14.98 -3.35 -17.51
C GLY A 186 -15.19 -4.66 -16.74
N LYS A 187 -15.29 -4.62 -15.42
CA LYS A 187 -15.59 -5.78 -14.57
C LYS A 187 -17.05 -5.80 -14.15
N THR A 188 -17.53 -6.96 -13.68
CA THR A 188 -18.87 -7.09 -13.11
C THR A 188 -18.74 -7.23 -11.58
N VAL A 189 -19.35 -6.28 -10.86
CA VAL A 189 -19.47 -6.33 -9.39
C VAL A 189 -20.93 -6.55 -8.99
N GLY A 190 -21.15 -7.10 -7.82
CA GLY A 190 -22.48 -7.30 -7.27
C GLY A 190 -23.03 -6.03 -6.60
N ARG A 191 -24.33 -6.05 -6.31
CA ARG A 191 -25.03 -4.98 -5.55
C ARG A 191 -24.29 -4.56 -4.27
N ILE A 192 -23.66 -5.54 -3.59
CA ILE A 192 -22.93 -5.30 -2.34
C ILE A 192 -21.85 -4.24 -2.50
N TYR A 193 -21.17 -4.16 -3.65
CA TYR A 193 -20.12 -3.18 -3.89
C TYR A 193 -20.65 -1.75 -3.76
N ASN A 194 -21.69 -1.39 -4.52
CA ASN A 194 -22.26 -0.04 -4.48
C ASN A 194 -22.94 0.25 -3.14
N LYS A 195 -23.63 -0.74 -2.56
CA LYS A 195 -24.28 -0.61 -1.26
C LYS A 195 -23.27 -0.22 -0.18
N ASP A 196 -22.13 -0.91 -0.12
CA ASP A 196 -21.12 -0.69 0.90
C ASP A 196 -20.36 0.61 0.68
N VAL A 197 -20.00 0.96 -0.59
CA VAL A 197 -19.37 2.26 -0.89
C VAL A 197 -20.29 3.42 -0.50
N LEU A 198 -21.60 3.31 -0.70
CA LEU A 198 -22.57 4.36 -0.37
C LEU A 198 -22.92 4.45 1.11
N SER A 199 -22.55 3.45 1.92
CA SER A 199 -22.93 3.38 3.33
C SER A 199 -22.19 4.37 4.22
N PHE A 200 -21.07 4.95 3.75
CA PHE A 200 -20.26 5.92 4.50
C PHE A 200 -19.45 6.83 3.56
N ASP A 201 -19.01 7.97 4.07
CA ASP A 201 -18.01 8.82 3.42
C ASP A 201 -16.64 8.59 4.09
N ILE A 202 -15.66 8.12 3.34
CA ILE A 202 -14.31 7.81 3.82
C ILE A 202 -13.64 9.02 4.50
N TYR A 203 -13.94 10.24 4.05
CA TYR A 203 -13.41 11.48 4.65
C TYR A 203 -13.86 11.70 6.08
N THR A 204 -15.04 11.18 6.47
CA THR A 204 -15.51 11.26 7.86
C THR A 204 -14.76 10.31 8.80
N LEU A 205 -14.06 9.35 8.26
CA LEU A 205 -13.29 8.36 9.02
C LEU A 205 -11.82 8.75 9.16
N MET A 206 -11.24 9.48 8.18
CA MET A 206 -9.82 9.87 8.17
C MET A 206 -9.35 10.53 9.48
N PRO A 207 -10.12 11.42 10.15
CA PRO A 207 -9.70 12.02 11.42
C PRO A 207 -9.51 11.04 12.59
N ARG A 208 -10.01 9.81 12.47
CA ARG A 208 -9.83 8.76 13.50
C ARG A 208 -8.43 8.15 13.49
N TYR A 209 -7.70 8.30 12.39
CA TYR A 209 -6.32 7.85 12.29
C TYR A 209 -5.37 9.03 12.47
N SER A 210 -4.70 9.09 13.63
CA SER A 210 -3.73 10.12 13.98
C SER A 210 -2.28 9.77 13.63
N GLY A 211 -2.05 8.58 13.07
CA GLY A 211 -0.74 8.17 12.60
C GLY A 211 -0.32 8.91 11.32
N LYS A 212 0.98 8.91 11.03
CA LYS A 212 1.52 9.59 9.86
C LYS A 212 1.03 8.95 8.57
N THR A 213 0.60 9.76 7.63
CA THR A 213 0.10 9.34 6.32
C THR A 213 0.91 9.98 5.19
N LEU A 214 1.39 9.17 4.25
CA LEU A 214 1.97 9.63 2.99
C LEU A 214 0.99 9.33 1.86
N ILE A 215 0.64 10.33 1.06
CA ILE A 215 -0.13 10.18 -0.17
C ILE A 215 0.80 10.53 -1.34
N ILE A 216 0.88 9.66 -2.36
CA ILE A 216 1.61 9.92 -3.60
C ILE A 216 0.62 9.84 -4.76
N HIS A 217 0.53 10.91 -5.58
CA HIS A 217 -0.48 11.01 -6.62
C HIS A 217 0.08 11.64 -7.89
N GLY A 218 -0.34 11.11 -9.05
CA GLY A 218 0.06 11.63 -10.35
C GLY A 218 -0.75 12.86 -10.75
N THR A 219 -0.10 13.91 -11.30
CA THR A 219 -0.81 15.13 -11.70
C THR A 219 -1.68 14.96 -12.95
N ALA A 220 -1.44 13.90 -13.75
CA ALA A 220 -2.22 13.55 -14.95
C ALA A 220 -3.19 12.36 -14.73
N ASP A 221 -3.52 12.04 -13.46
CA ASP A 221 -4.47 10.98 -13.15
C ASP A 221 -5.90 11.38 -13.59
N SER A 222 -6.37 10.74 -14.66
CA SER A 222 -7.71 10.97 -15.22
C SER A 222 -8.80 10.09 -14.61
N LEU A 223 -8.41 9.03 -13.86
CA LEU A 223 -9.35 8.12 -13.21
C LEU A 223 -9.73 8.61 -11.82
N VAL A 224 -8.74 9.00 -11.02
CA VAL A 224 -8.95 9.62 -9.71
C VAL A 224 -8.34 11.03 -9.74
N PRO A 225 -9.15 12.08 -9.86
CA PRO A 225 -8.63 13.45 -9.84
C PRO A 225 -7.79 13.76 -8.62
N LEU A 226 -6.64 14.42 -8.81
CA LEU A 226 -5.70 14.82 -7.74
C LEU A 226 -6.39 15.53 -6.56
N SER A 227 -7.45 16.29 -6.84
CA SER A 227 -8.21 17.05 -5.85
C SER A 227 -8.77 16.18 -4.70
N TYR A 228 -9.01 14.89 -4.93
CA TYR A 228 -9.40 13.96 -3.86
C TYR A 228 -8.25 13.72 -2.86
N SER A 229 -7.03 13.62 -3.33
CA SER A 229 -5.85 13.51 -2.45
C SER A 229 -5.51 14.85 -1.77
N GLU A 230 -5.70 15.98 -2.45
CA GLU A 230 -5.57 17.32 -1.83
C GLU A 230 -6.59 17.53 -0.71
N ARG A 231 -7.83 17.05 -0.89
CA ARG A 231 -8.85 17.04 0.18
C ARG A 231 -8.42 16.12 1.32
N ALA A 232 -7.91 14.90 1.02
CA ALA A 232 -7.51 13.92 2.02
C ALA A 232 -6.39 14.44 2.93
N VAL A 233 -5.36 15.09 2.36
CA VAL A 233 -4.27 15.70 3.14
C VAL A 233 -4.76 16.74 4.13
N LYS A 234 -5.82 17.48 3.80
CA LYS A 234 -6.45 18.47 4.69
C LYS A 234 -7.37 17.83 5.74
N THR A 235 -7.70 16.54 5.54
CA THR A 235 -8.66 15.83 6.40
C THR A 235 -7.98 14.94 7.42
N PHE A 236 -6.87 14.28 7.04
CA PHE A 236 -6.03 13.53 7.98
C PHE A 236 -5.35 14.47 8.98
N PRO A 237 -5.19 14.07 10.26
CA PRO A 237 -4.47 14.85 11.26
C PRO A 237 -2.99 15.09 10.94
N ASP A 238 -2.29 14.09 10.37
CA ASP A 238 -0.87 14.17 10.00
C ASP A 238 -0.64 13.50 8.64
N ALA A 239 -0.78 14.26 7.57
CA ALA A 239 -0.60 13.74 6.21
C ALA A 239 0.27 14.65 5.35
N LYS A 240 1.04 14.01 4.45
CA LYS A 240 1.84 14.66 3.41
C LYS A 240 1.39 14.17 2.04
N LEU A 241 1.29 15.08 1.07
CA LEU A 241 1.08 14.77 -0.35
C LEU A 241 2.39 14.98 -1.12
N ILE A 242 2.77 13.98 -1.92
CA ILE A 242 3.79 14.09 -2.95
C ILE A 242 3.09 13.94 -4.30
N THR A 243 3.27 14.89 -5.19
CA THR A 243 2.75 14.82 -6.56
C THR A 243 3.85 14.39 -7.53
N LEU A 244 3.51 13.49 -8.45
CA LEU A 244 4.39 13.07 -9.53
C LEU A 244 3.90 13.70 -10.83
N ASP A 245 4.69 14.65 -11.33
CA ASP A 245 4.28 15.41 -12.51
C ASP A 245 4.16 14.55 -13.76
N GLY A 246 3.06 14.71 -14.50
CA GLY A 246 2.72 13.95 -15.70
C GLY A 246 2.39 12.49 -15.47
N ALA A 247 2.46 11.95 -14.24
CA ALA A 247 2.08 10.57 -13.96
C ALA A 247 0.56 10.40 -13.98
N GLY A 248 0.09 9.30 -14.57
CA GLY A 248 -1.32 8.90 -14.58
C GLY A 248 -1.74 8.08 -13.36
N HIS A 249 -2.89 7.34 -13.46
CA HIS A 249 -3.43 6.54 -12.34
C HIS A 249 -2.50 5.38 -12.09
N VAL A 250 -1.87 4.67 -12.65
CA VAL A 250 -0.92 3.60 -12.28
C VAL A 250 0.51 4.05 -12.56
N PHE A 251 1.41 3.89 -11.60
CA PHE A 251 2.79 4.30 -11.79
C PHE A 251 3.61 3.21 -12.50
N TYR A 252 4.36 3.61 -13.50
CA TYR A 252 5.27 2.76 -14.26
C TYR A 252 6.66 3.41 -14.35
N GLY A 253 7.69 2.62 -14.59
CA GLY A 253 9.04 3.09 -14.87
C GLY A 253 9.58 4.04 -13.79
N ASN A 254 9.94 5.28 -14.17
CA ASN A 254 10.51 6.27 -13.25
C ASN A 254 9.52 6.70 -12.15
N ALA A 255 8.23 6.86 -12.49
CA ALA A 255 7.21 7.24 -11.50
C ALA A 255 7.06 6.15 -10.42
N MET A 256 7.06 4.88 -10.82
CA MET A 256 7.02 3.77 -9.88
C MET A 256 8.26 3.74 -8.98
N ARG A 257 9.46 3.87 -9.54
CA ARG A 257 10.71 3.92 -8.74
C ARG A 257 10.67 5.07 -7.74
N LYS A 258 10.33 6.28 -8.20
CA LYS A 258 10.24 7.45 -7.32
C LYS A 258 9.22 7.25 -6.19
N ALA A 259 8.06 6.69 -6.49
CA ALA A 259 7.04 6.39 -5.48
C ALA A 259 7.52 5.32 -4.48
N ALA A 260 8.27 4.31 -4.94
CA ALA A 260 8.86 3.30 -4.07
C ALA A 260 9.92 3.91 -3.14
N ASP A 261 10.82 4.73 -3.67
CA ASP A 261 11.86 5.41 -2.89
C ASP A 261 11.24 6.32 -1.82
N ASP A 262 10.25 7.16 -2.19
CA ASP A 262 9.54 8.04 -1.25
C ASP A 262 8.80 7.25 -0.15
N ALA A 263 8.20 6.12 -0.52
CA ALA A 263 7.50 5.23 0.43
C ALA A 263 8.47 4.58 1.41
N VAL A 264 9.62 4.08 0.92
CA VAL A 264 10.67 3.49 1.76
C VAL A 264 11.25 4.53 2.71
N GLU A 265 11.60 5.72 2.23
CA GLU A 265 12.11 6.83 3.05
C GLU A 265 11.12 7.21 4.16
N PHE A 266 9.83 7.31 3.81
CA PHE A 266 8.78 7.63 4.77
C PHE A 266 8.68 6.58 5.90
N VAL A 267 8.65 5.28 5.54
CA VAL A 267 8.59 4.19 6.53
C VAL A 267 9.84 4.15 7.38
N GLN A 268 11.05 4.27 6.79
CA GLN A 268 12.31 4.28 7.53
C GLN A 268 12.39 5.44 8.52
N ARG A 269 11.88 6.61 8.18
CA ARG A 269 11.83 7.76 9.09
C ARG A 269 10.97 7.44 10.32
N ILE A 270 9.80 6.86 10.16
CA ILE A 270 8.92 6.49 11.30
C ILE A 270 9.59 5.41 12.16
N ILE A 271 10.24 4.41 11.54
CA ILE A 271 11.00 3.37 12.26
C ILE A 271 12.10 3.98 13.11
N GLY A 272 12.78 5.03 12.62
CA GLY A 272 13.87 5.74 13.33
C GLY A 272 13.40 6.68 14.43
N GLU A 273 12.14 7.08 14.43
CA GLU A 273 11.57 7.93 15.48
C GLU A 273 11.38 7.08 16.77
N LYS A 274 12.07 7.45 17.86
CA LYS A 274 11.82 6.84 19.18
C LYS A 274 10.39 7.21 19.60
N LYS A 275 9.51 6.18 19.82
CA LYS A 275 8.22 6.47 20.49
C LYS A 275 8.53 7.21 21.81
N PRO A 276 7.82 8.30 22.14
CA PRO A 276 7.89 8.89 23.46
C PRO A 276 7.58 7.78 24.48
N GLN A 277 8.47 7.56 25.45
CA GLN A 277 8.15 6.67 26.55
C GLN A 277 6.88 7.19 27.21
N ALA A 278 5.83 6.38 27.22
CA ALA A 278 4.63 6.67 27.99
C ALA A 278 5.05 6.91 29.44
N ARG A 279 4.79 8.13 29.92
CA ARG A 279 5.01 8.50 31.34
C ARG A 279 3.86 7.97 32.17
#